data_251a95ef014b98f42507b90158695503
#
_entry.id   251a95ef014b98f42507b90158695503
#
_cell.length_a   1.000
_cell.length_b   1.000
_cell.length_c   1.000
_cell.angle_alpha   90.00
_cell.angle_beta   90.00
_cell.angle_gamma   90.00
#
_symmetry.space_group_name_H-M   'P 1'
#
loop_
_entity.id
_entity.type
_entity.pdbx_description
1 polymer ?
#
loop_
_entity_poly.entity_id
_entity_poly.type
_entity_poly.pdbx_seq_one_letter_code
_entity_poly.pdbx_strand_id
1 'polypeptide(L)'
;AIDFAMYYAESARQLDVARSKFTPFKVVLVTPPWNFPVAIPMGGVFAALAAGAAVIIKPAPQVVQCAEVAIKAVHKALKGAGVDPALVQLVNADEAEAGKHLVSHKDVDSVILTGASDTARLFRSWKPKMVLNAETSGKNAIIVTPSADPDLAVADVYKSAFGHAGQKCSAASLVILVG
;
A
#
# COMPACT_ATOMS: atom_id res chain seq x y z
N ALA A 1 -5.62 9.84 -2.16
CA ALA A 1 -5.17 9.28 -3.47
C ALA A 1 -4.58 10.38 -4.36
N ILE A 2 -5.23 11.54 -4.51
CA ILE A 2 -4.71 12.65 -5.33
C ILE A 2 -3.34 13.12 -4.82
N ASP A 3 -3.18 13.32 -3.53
CA ASP A 3 -1.91 13.73 -2.92
C ASP A 3 -0.79 12.74 -3.19
N PHE A 4 -1.09 11.43 -3.17
CA PHE A 4 -0.12 10.40 -3.56
C PHE A 4 0.28 10.52 -5.04
N ALA A 5 -0.67 10.78 -5.93
CA ALA A 5 -0.34 10.96 -7.35
C ALA A 5 0.61 12.15 -7.55
N MET A 6 0.33 13.28 -6.90
CA MET A 6 1.18 14.48 -6.96
C MET A 6 2.54 14.24 -6.32
N TYR A 7 2.59 13.62 -5.16
CA TYR A 7 3.82 13.30 -4.44
C TYR A 7 4.75 12.39 -5.26
N TYR A 8 4.22 11.31 -5.83
CA TYR A 8 5.04 10.38 -6.61
C TYR A 8 5.42 10.94 -7.98
N ALA A 9 4.58 11.79 -8.59
CA ALA A 9 4.96 12.50 -9.81
C ALA A 9 6.15 13.45 -9.57
N GLU A 10 6.15 14.17 -8.44
CA GLU A 10 7.29 15.02 -8.08
C GLU A 10 8.53 14.21 -7.69
N SER A 11 8.35 13.13 -6.94
CA SER A 11 9.44 12.23 -6.56
C SER A 11 10.12 11.61 -7.79
N ALA A 12 9.34 11.26 -8.82
CA ALA A 12 9.87 10.70 -10.07
C ALA A 12 10.84 11.65 -10.80
N ARG A 13 10.59 12.96 -10.77
CA ARG A 13 11.47 13.97 -11.37
C ARG A 13 12.85 14.01 -10.71
N GLN A 14 12.96 13.56 -9.47
CA GLN A 14 14.21 13.54 -8.72
C GLN A 14 15.06 12.29 -9.01
N LEU A 15 14.52 11.27 -9.65
CA LEU A 15 15.26 10.06 -10.00
C LEU A 15 16.38 10.32 -11.00
N ASP A 16 16.20 11.28 -11.92
CA ASP A 16 17.19 11.61 -12.95
C ASP A 16 18.32 12.53 -12.45
N VAL A 17 18.14 13.20 -11.30
CA VAL A 17 19.15 14.11 -10.74
C VAL A 17 20.04 13.44 -9.68
N ALA A 18 19.75 12.21 -9.33
CA ALA A 18 20.57 11.43 -8.39
C ALA A 18 21.90 11.03 -9.04
N ARG A 19 22.95 10.94 -8.21
CA ARG A 19 24.29 10.48 -8.66
C ARG A 19 24.36 8.97 -8.91
N SER A 20 23.23 8.29 -9.01
CA SER A 20 23.12 6.85 -9.24
C SER A 20 22.28 6.57 -10.47
N LYS A 21 22.64 5.53 -11.20
CA LYS A 21 21.84 5.06 -12.35
C LYS A 21 20.59 4.36 -11.81
N PHE A 22 19.43 4.95 -12.07
CA PHE A 22 18.14 4.33 -11.76
C PHE A 22 17.77 3.30 -12.85
N THR A 23 17.33 2.13 -12.43
CA THR A 23 16.78 1.10 -13.32
C THR A 23 15.43 0.67 -12.76
N PRO A 24 14.31 0.95 -13.46
CA PRO A 24 12.98 0.59 -12.99
C PRO A 24 12.79 -0.93 -12.98
N PHE A 25 11.93 -1.40 -12.09
CA PHE A 25 11.33 -2.73 -12.22
C PHE A 25 10.44 -2.78 -13.46
N LYS A 26 10.32 -3.95 -14.07
CA LYS A 26 9.41 -4.14 -15.21
C LYS A 26 7.97 -4.28 -14.75
N VAL A 27 7.73 -5.15 -13.77
CA VAL A 27 6.40 -5.43 -13.22
C VAL A 27 6.42 -5.39 -11.71
N VAL A 28 5.53 -4.60 -11.14
CA VAL A 28 5.29 -4.51 -9.70
C VAL A 28 3.89 -5.02 -9.39
N LEU A 29 3.78 -5.95 -8.45
CA LEU A 29 2.51 -6.43 -7.92
C LEU A 29 2.14 -5.63 -6.66
N VAL A 30 0.95 -5.05 -6.65
CA VAL A 30 0.39 -4.31 -5.51
C VAL A 30 -0.71 -5.15 -4.86
N THR A 31 -0.52 -5.50 -3.59
CA THR A 31 -1.46 -6.28 -2.76
C THR A 31 -1.90 -5.46 -1.55
N PRO A 32 -2.91 -4.59 -1.72
CA PRO A 32 -3.37 -3.67 -0.69
C PRO A 32 -4.37 -4.30 0.27
N PRO A 33 -4.61 -3.68 1.45
CA PRO A 33 -5.61 -4.12 2.40
C PRO A 33 -7.01 -3.62 2.02
N TRP A 34 -7.99 -4.06 2.80
CA TRP A 34 -9.41 -3.71 2.60
C TRP A 34 -9.86 -2.42 3.32
N ASN A 35 -9.17 -2.02 4.40
CA ASN A 35 -9.62 -0.96 5.32
C ASN A 35 -9.45 0.48 4.77
N PHE A 36 -8.59 0.69 3.78
CA PHE A 36 -8.47 1.93 3.00
C PHE A 36 -8.51 1.62 1.50
N PRO A 37 -9.69 1.33 0.95
CA PRO A 37 -9.85 0.63 -0.33
C PRO A 37 -9.45 1.44 -1.56
N VAL A 38 -9.17 2.73 -1.41
CA VAL A 38 -8.76 3.62 -2.51
C VAL A 38 -7.38 4.22 -2.25
N ALA A 39 -7.16 4.80 -1.07
CA ALA A 39 -5.94 5.56 -0.79
C ALA A 39 -4.69 4.68 -0.84
N ILE A 40 -4.67 3.57 -0.10
CA ILE A 40 -3.50 2.68 -0.05
C ILE A 40 -3.25 1.97 -1.38
N PRO A 41 -4.26 1.37 -2.03
CA PRO A 41 -4.07 0.78 -3.36
C PRO A 41 -3.48 1.77 -4.37
N MET A 42 -4.05 2.96 -4.46
CA MET A 42 -3.57 3.96 -5.41
C MET A 42 -2.19 4.52 -5.05
N GLY A 43 -1.83 4.57 -3.77
CA GLY A 43 -0.46 4.88 -3.35
C GLY A 43 0.55 3.92 -3.97
N GLY A 44 0.33 2.62 -3.84
CA GLY A 44 1.20 1.59 -4.44
C GLY A 44 1.22 1.65 -5.97
N VAL A 45 0.05 1.81 -6.60
CA VAL A 45 -0.06 1.93 -8.07
C VAL A 45 0.71 3.14 -8.59
N PHE A 46 0.52 4.32 -7.99
CA PHE A 46 1.18 5.55 -8.44
C PHE A 46 2.68 5.53 -8.17
N ALA A 47 3.12 4.97 -7.04
CA ALA A 47 4.54 4.81 -6.76
C ALA A 47 5.24 3.95 -7.82
N ALA A 48 4.66 2.82 -8.18
CA ALA A 48 5.21 1.91 -9.18
C ALA A 48 5.20 2.51 -10.59
N LEU A 49 4.08 3.14 -11.00
CA LEU A 49 3.99 3.83 -12.29
C LEU A 49 4.99 4.98 -12.41
N ALA A 50 5.09 5.83 -11.39
CA ALA A 50 6.02 6.96 -11.37
C ALA A 50 7.48 6.51 -11.43
N ALA A 51 7.78 5.32 -10.89
CA ALA A 51 9.08 4.67 -11.01
C ALA A 51 9.29 3.95 -12.36
N GLY A 52 8.35 4.01 -13.30
CA GLY A 52 8.47 3.43 -14.64
C GLY A 52 8.14 1.95 -14.76
N ALA A 53 7.45 1.36 -13.77
CA ALA A 53 7.02 -0.03 -13.80
C ALA A 53 5.59 -0.20 -14.34
N ALA A 54 5.32 -1.31 -15.02
CA ALA A 54 3.95 -1.80 -15.18
C ALA A 54 3.43 -2.36 -13.85
N VAL A 55 2.13 -2.27 -13.63
CA VAL A 55 1.50 -2.59 -12.34
C VAL A 55 0.42 -3.65 -12.50
N ILE A 56 0.50 -4.68 -11.70
CA ILE A 56 -0.62 -5.58 -11.43
C ILE A 56 -1.16 -5.24 -10.04
N ILE A 57 -2.44 -4.92 -9.92
CA ILE A 57 -3.09 -4.76 -8.62
C ILE A 57 -4.03 -5.93 -8.36
N LYS A 58 -3.81 -6.62 -7.24
CA LYS A 58 -4.73 -7.62 -6.69
C LYS A 58 -5.38 -7.04 -5.43
N PRO A 59 -6.58 -6.48 -5.51
CA PRO A 59 -7.27 -5.92 -4.35
C PRO A 59 -7.65 -7.01 -3.35
N ALA A 60 -7.90 -6.60 -2.10
CA ALA A 60 -8.51 -7.48 -1.11
C ALA A 60 -9.94 -7.85 -1.57
N PRO A 61 -10.40 -9.10 -1.36
CA PRO A 61 -11.69 -9.58 -1.89
C PRO A 61 -12.88 -8.72 -1.46
N GLN A 62 -12.81 -8.14 -0.27
CA GLN A 62 -13.90 -7.33 0.31
C GLN A 62 -14.14 -6.01 -0.43
N VAL A 63 -13.20 -5.54 -1.23
CA VAL A 63 -13.18 -4.17 -1.80
C VAL A 63 -12.83 -4.12 -3.28
N VAL A 64 -13.03 -5.21 -3.99
CA VAL A 64 -12.74 -5.31 -5.43
C VAL A 64 -13.44 -4.20 -6.23
N GLN A 65 -14.71 -3.91 -5.92
CA GLN A 65 -15.47 -2.87 -6.61
C GLN A 65 -14.86 -1.46 -6.45
N CYS A 66 -14.29 -1.16 -5.27
CA CYS A 66 -13.59 0.10 -5.05
C CYS A 66 -12.35 0.22 -5.93
N ALA A 67 -11.59 -0.86 -6.05
CA ALA A 67 -10.43 -0.92 -6.92
C ALA A 67 -10.80 -0.79 -8.41
N GLU A 68 -11.90 -1.43 -8.85
CA GLU A 68 -12.39 -1.32 -10.23
C GLU A 68 -12.72 0.13 -10.60
N VAL A 69 -13.43 0.86 -9.73
CA VAL A 69 -13.76 2.27 -9.96
C VAL A 69 -12.48 3.12 -10.02
N ALA A 70 -11.55 2.90 -9.10
CA ALA A 70 -10.30 3.64 -9.07
C ALA A 70 -9.43 3.37 -10.31
N ILE A 71 -9.31 2.11 -10.72
CA ILE A 71 -8.52 1.74 -11.92
C ILE A 71 -9.16 2.25 -13.21
N LYS A 72 -10.48 2.28 -13.32
CA LYS A 72 -11.16 2.94 -14.45
C LYS A 72 -10.78 4.41 -14.58
N ALA A 73 -10.67 5.12 -13.45
CA ALA A 73 -10.21 6.52 -13.45
C ALA A 73 -8.74 6.64 -13.87
N VAL A 74 -7.87 5.75 -13.40
CA VAL A 74 -6.46 5.69 -13.82
C VAL A 74 -6.36 5.42 -15.33
N HIS A 75 -7.08 4.42 -15.84
CA HIS A 75 -7.09 4.12 -17.29
C HIS A 75 -7.55 5.30 -18.13
N LYS A 76 -8.59 6.03 -17.66
CA LYS A 76 -9.06 7.25 -18.35
C LYS A 76 -7.96 8.32 -18.39
N ALA A 77 -7.24 8.52 -17.29
CA ALA A 77 -6.15 9.48 -17.22
C ALA A 77 -4.97 9.07 -18.13
N LEU A 78 -4.55 7.81 -18.10
CA LEU A 78 -3.49 7.28 -18.97
C LEU A 78 -3.84 7.47 -20.46
N LYS A 79 -5.06 7.11 -20.88
CA LYS A 79 -5.54 7.33 -22.24
C LYS A 79 -5.51 8.81 -22.62
N GLY A 80 -5.94 9.69 -21.73
CA GLY A 80 -5.92 11.14 -21.96
C GLY A 80 -4.50 11.71 -22.11
N ALA A 81 -3.52 11.05 -21.52
CA ALA A 81 -2.09 11.39 -21.64
C ALA A 81 -1.38 10.68 -22.79
N GLY A 82 -2.09 9.87 -23.63
CA GLY A 82 -1.47 9.09 -24.70
C GLY A 82 -0.64 7.90 -24.22
N VAL A 83 -0.87 7.45 -22.99
CA VAL A 83 -0.16 6.32 -22.35
C VAL A 83 -1.05 5.08 -22.39
N ASP A 84 -0.45 3.92 -22.68
CA ASP A 84 -1.20 2.66 -22.76
C ASP A 84 -1.78 2.28 -21.38
N PRO A 85 -3.12 2.17 -21.25
CA PRO A 85 -3.75 1.72 -20.01
C PRO A 85 -3.36 0.31 -19.59
N ALA A 86 -2.88 -0.53 -20.51
CA ALA A 86 -2.39 -1.88 -20.21
C ALA A 86 -1.23 -1.90 -19.22
N LEU A 87 -0.58 -0.76 -18.98
CA LEU A 87 0.43 -0.63 -17.92
C LEU A 87 -0.13 -0.86 -16.51
N VAL A 88 -1.45 -0.77 -16.32
CA VAL A 88 -2.11 -1.07 -15.03
C VAL A 88 -3.16 -2.13 -15.24
N GLN A 89 -2.95 -3.30 -14.65
CA GLN A 89 -3.87 -4.44 -14.73
C GLN A 89 -4.49 -4.71 -13.36
N LEU A 90 -5.82 -4.76 -13.29
CA LEU A 90 -6.54 -5.24 -12.11
C LEU A 90 -6.82 -6.73 -12.28
N VAL A 91 -6.37 -7.53 -11.33
CA VAL A 91 -6.57 -8.98 -11.30
C VAL A 91 -7.34 -9.34 -10.04
N ASN A 92 -8.57 -9.82 -10.21
CA ASN A 92 -9.33 -10.43 -9.13
C ASN A 92 -8.99 -11.93 -9.10
N ALA A 93 -8.15 -12.33 -8.15
CA ALA A 93 -7.68 -13.69 -7.97
C ALA A 93 -7.95 -14.17 -6.55
N ASP A 94 -8.20 -15.47 -6.40
CA ASP A 94 -8.24 -16.09 -5.07
C ASP A 94 -6.90 -15.93 -4.33
N GLU A 95 -6.93 -16.16 -3.02
CA GLU A 95 -5.74 -16.00 -2.19
C GLU A 95 -4.90 -17.30 -2.09
N ALA A 96 -5.39 -18.39 -2.68
CA ALA A 96 -4.72 -19.69 -2.69
C ALA A 96 -3.77 -19.83 -3.89
N GLU A 97 -4.19 -20.58 -4.91
CA GLU A 97 -3.30 -20.93 -6.03
C GLU A 97 -3.01 -19.74 -6.95
N ALA A 98 -4.03 -18.97 -7.33
CA ALA A 98 -3.84 -17.84 -8.23
C ALA A 98 -3.05 -16.71 -7.56
N GLY A 99 -3.30 -16.44 -6.28
CA GLY A 99 -2.53 -15.48 -5.49
C GLY A 99 -1.06 -15.90 -5.36
N LYS A 100 -0.81 -17.18 -5.06
CA LYS A 100 0.55 -17.74 -5.01
C LYS A 100 1.25 -17.62 -6.38
N HIS A 101 0.54 -17.96 -7.47
CA HIS A 101 1.08 -17.85 -8.81
C HIS A 101 1.51 -16.42 -9.14
N LEU A 102 0.65 -15.42 -8.86
CA LEU A 102 0.97 -14.01 -9.07
C LEU A 102 2.22 -13.59 -8.30
N VAL A 103 2.28 -13.88 -7.01
CA VAL A 103 3.40 -13.49 -6.14
C VAL A 103 4.70 -14.16 -6.56
N SER A 104 4.66 -15.44 -6.92
CA SER A 104 5.84 -16.23 -7.26
C SER A 104 6.26 -16.15 -8.73
N HIS A 105 5.46 -15.50 -9.58
CA HIS A 105 5.74 -15.45 -11.02
C HIS A 105 7.10 -14.82 -11.30
N LYS A 106 7.83 -15.41 -12.26
CA LYS A 106 9.21 -14.99 -12.59
C LYS A 106 9.30 -13.54 -13.08
N ASP A 107 8.27 -13.05 -13.77
CA ASP A 107 8.23 -11.72 -14.38
C ASP A 107 7.72 -10.63 -13.40
N VAL A 108 7.33 -10.99 -12.17
CA VAL A 108 7.06 -10.03 -11.11
C VAL A 108 8.37 -9.72 -10.38
N ASP A 109 8.89 -8.51 -10.57
CA ASP A 109 10.18 -8.10 -10.00
C ASP A 109 10.05 -7.70 -8.53
N SER A 110 8.96 -7.05 -8.16
CA SER A 110 8.73 -6.56 -6.81
C SER A 110 7.26 -6.66 -6.39
N VAL A 111 7.03 -6.78 -5.10
CA VAL A 111 5.70 -6.77 -4.49
C VAL A 111 5.61 -5.64 -3.47
N ILE A 112 4.54 -4.85 -3.54
CA ILE A 112 4.16 -3.87 -2.53
C ILE A 112 2.98 -4.47 -1.76
N LEU A 113 3.21 -4.84 -0.52
CA LEU A 113 2.22 -5.43 0.37
C LEU A 113 1.87 -4.46 1.50
N THR A 114 0.59 -4.22 1.72
CA THR A 114 0.12 -3.65 2.98
C THR A 114 -0.90 -4.61 3.60
N GLY A 115 -0.61 -5.12 4.80
CA GLY A 115 -1.46 -6.14 5.42
C GLY A 115 -0.89 -6.77 6.67
N ALA A 116 -1.10 -8.08 6.85
CA ALA A 116 -0.60 -8.81 8.01
C ALA A 116 0.86 -9.25 7.84
N SER A 117 1.60 -9.31 8.95
CA SER A 117 2.98 -9.83 8.97
C SER A 117 3.05 -11.29 8.51
N ASP A 118 2.01 -12.08 8.81
CA ASP A 118 1.93 -13.46 8.35
C ASP A 118 1.84 -13.57 6.83
N THR A 119 1.13 -12.64 6.18
CA THR A 119 1.08 -12.56 4.71
C THR A 119 2.46 -12.28 4.13
N ALA A 120 3.22 -11.37 4.74
CA ALA A 120 4.59 -11.09 4.31
C ALA A 120 5.51 -12.32 4.45
N ARG A 121 5.39 -13.04 5.56
CA ARG A 121 6.11 -14.32 5.79
C ARG A 121 5.71 -15.37 4.75
N LEU A 122 4.42 -15.48 4.47
CA LEU A 122 3.89 -16.41 3.46
C LEU A 122 4.44 -16.08 2.07
N PHE A 123 4.42 -14.83 1.66
CA PHE A 123 4.99 -14.41 0.36
C PHE A 123 6.48 -14.75 0.25
N ARG A 124 7.22 -14.50 1.31
CA ARG A 124 8.64 -14.87 1.39
C ARG A 124 8.87 -16.38 1.33
N SER A 125 7.96 -17.19 1.86
CA SER A 125 8.06 -18.66 1.74
C SER A 125 7.87 -19.14 0.30
N TRP A 126 7.05 -18.43 -0.49
CA TRP A 126 6.81 -18.76 -1.91
C TRP A 126 7.94 -18.32 -2.84
N LYS A 127 8.54 -17.15 -2.55
CA LYS A 127 9.62 -16.57 -3.35
C LYS A 127 10.67 -15.91 -2.42
N PRO A 128 11.62 -16.69 -1.87
CA PRO A 128 12.55 -16.21 -0.83
C PRO A 128 13.41 -15.01 -1.24
N LYS A 129 13.76 -14.90 -2.54
CA LYS A 129 14.60 -13.80 -3.07
C LYS A 129 13.80 -12.62 -3.62
N MET A 130 12.47 -12.59 -3.36
CA MET A 130 11.61 -11.51 -3.84
C MET A 130 11.99 -10.16 -3.21
N VAL A 131 11.95 -9.11 -4.00
CA VAL A 131 11.94 -7.73 -3.50
C VAL A 131 10.55 -7.46 -2.95
N LEU A 132 10.41 -7.41 -1.64
CA LEU A 132 9.15 -7.21 -0.94
C LEU A 132 9.21 -5.92 -0.12
N ASN A 133 8.39 -4.95 -0.51
CA ASN A 133 8.11 -3.74 0.25
C ASN A 133 6.83 -3.99 1.04
N ALA A 134 6.97 -4.26 2.33
CA ALA A 134 5.85 -4.67 3.17
C ALA A 134 5.62 -3.69 4.32
N GLU A 135 4.44 -3.10 4.33
CA GLU A 135 3.89 -2.37 5.46
C GLU A 135 2.95 -3.31 6.21
N THR A 136 3.36 -3.77 7.38
CA THR A 136 2.63 -4.82 8.10
C THR A 136 2.31 -4.42 9.54
N SER A 137 1.56 -5.30 10.20
CA SER A 137 1.06 -5.18 11.57
C SER A 137 2.03 -4.50 12.53
N GLY A 138 1.50 -3.72 13.44
CA GLY A 138 2.25 -3.08 14.52
C GLY A 138 1.46 -3.05 15.83
N LYS A 139 2.12 -2.64 16.90
CA LYS A 139 1.53 -2.34 18.19
C LYS A 139 1.72 -0.85 18.47
N ASN A 140 0.73 -0.04 18.03
CA ASN A 140 0.79 1.40 18.21
C ASN A 140 0.51 1.77 19.67
N ALA A 141 1.31 2.65 20.23
CA ALA A 141 1.21 3.07 21.62
C ALA A 141 1.00 4.58 21.74
N ILE A 142 0.23 4.97 22.74
CA ILE A 142 0.16 6.34 23.25
C ILE A 142 0.84 6.37 24.61
N ILE A 143 1.80 7.27 24.79
CA ILE A 143 2.49 7.47 26.05
C ILE A 143 1.94 8.76 26.68
N VAL A 144 1.33 8.64 27.84
CA VAL A 144 0.80 9.77 28.63
C VAL A 144 1.76 10.05 29.76
N THR A 145 2.40 11.21 29.70
CA THR A 145 3.35 11.65 30.72
C THR A 145 2.65 12.46 31.83
N PRO A 146 3.27 12.66 33.01
CA PRO A 146 2.69 13.47 34.09
C PRO A 146 2.36 14.91 33.71
N SER A 147 2.99 15.44 32.66
CA SER A 147 2.76 16.81 32.16
C SER A 147 1.65 16.88 31.10
N ALA A 148 1.06 15.75 30.71
CA ALA A 148 -0.01 15.74 29.72
C ALA A 148 -1.31 16.31 30.32
N ASP A 149 -2.11 16.97 29.47
CA ASP A 149 -3.49 17.32 29.82
C ASP A 149 -4.33 16.02 29.81
N PRO A 150 -4.96 15.64 30.96
CA PRO A 150 -5.71 14.38 31.05
C PRO A 150 -6.91 14.31 30.12
N ASP A 151 -7.64 15.40 29.94
CA ASP A 151 -8.88 15.44 29.13
C ASP A 151 -8.53 15.30 27.65
N LEU A 152 -7.47 15.97 27.21
CA LEU A 152 -6.96 15.81 25.86
C LEU A 152 -6.41 14.40 25.61
N ALA A 153 -5.69 13.83 26.58
CA ALA A 153 -5.16 12.48 26.49
C ALA A 153 -6.28 11.44 26.34
N VAL A 154 -7.37 11.57 27.11
CA VAL A 154 -8.55 10.69 27.00
C VAL A 154 -9.20 10.83 25.61
N ALA A 155 -9.38 12.06 25.14
CA ALA A 155 -9.98 12.31 23.82
C ALA A 155 -9.13 11.72 22.69
N ASP A 156 -7.81 11.88 22.75
CA ASP A 156 -6.89 11.36 21.74
C ASP A 156 -6.79 9.83 21.77
N VAL A 157 -6.75 9.22 22.96
CA VAL A 157 -6.80 7.76 23.12
C VAL A 157 -8.09 7.21 22.53
N TYR A 158 -9.24 7.77 22.88
CA TYR A 158 -10.54 7.36 22.37
C TYR A 158 -10.59 7.43 20.84
N LYS A 159 -10.22 8.59 20.27
CA LYS A 159 -10.22 8.82 18.83
C LYS A 159 -9.26 7.89 18.10
N SER A 160 -8.08 7.68 18.65
CA SER A 160 -7.05 6.82 18.03
C SER A 160 -7.43 5.35 18.08
N ALA A 161 -7.89 4.85 19.23
CA ALA A 161 -8.16 3.43 19.42
C ALA A 161 -9.45 2.98 18.72
N PHE A 162 -10.51 3.81 18.75
CA PHE A 162 -11.84 3.43 18.31
C PHE A 162 -12.32 4.13 17.04
N GLY A 163 -11.63 5.17 16.58
CA GLY A 163 -11.91 5.81 15.29
C GLY A 163 -11.85 4.79 14.16
N HIS A 164 -12.78 4.88 13.19
CA HIS A 164 -12.92 3.89 12.10
C HIS A 164 -13.11 2.46 12.62
N ALA A 165 -13.85 2.30 13.72
CA ALA A 165 -14.07 1.03 14.43
C ALA A 165 -12.75 0.29 14.81
N GLY A 166 -11.66 1.04 15.07
CA GLY A 166 -10.34 0.48 15.37
C GLY A 166 -9.63 -0.18 14.18
N GLN A 167 -10.14 -0.03 12.96
CA GLN A 167 -9.65 -0.72 11.77
C GLN A 167 -8.60 0.07 10.99
N LYS A 168 -7.80 0.89 11.68
CA LYS A 168 -6.65 1.56 11.11
C LYS A 168 -5.36 0.84 11.54
N CYS A 169 -4.41 0.74 10.62
CA CYS A 169 -3.06 0.26 10.95
C CYS A 169 -2.37 1.15 12.01
N SER A 170 -2.78 2.42 12.11
CA SER A 170 -2.29 3.42 13.07
C SER A 170 -3.14 3.51 14.34
N ALA A 171 -4.20 2.71 14.52
CA ALA A 171 -5.02 2.75 15.74
C ALA A 171 -4.17 2.37 16.95
N ALA A 172 -4.29 3.15 18.03
CA ALA A 172 -3.63 2.82 19.28
C ALA A 172 -4.20 1.52 19.87
N SER A 173 -3.32 0.63 20.28
CA SER A 173 -3.64 -0.65 20.91
C SER A 173 -2.97 -0.84 22.27
N LEU A 174 -2.20 0.16 22.68
CA LEU A 174 -1.52 0.20 23.97
C LEU A 174 -1.52 1.63 24.48
N VAL A 175 -1.84 1.83 25.76
CA VAL A 175 -1.67 3.11 26.45
C VAL A 175 -0.68 2.89 27.61
N ILE A 176 0.35 3.71 27.65
CA ILE A 176 1.37 3.68 28.68
C ILE A 176 1.21 4.95 29.52
N LEU A 177 0.83 4.79 30.76
CA LEU A 177 0.76 5.88 31.73
C LEU A 177 2.09 5.93 32.51
N VAL A 178 2.72 7.09 32.52
CA VAL A 178 3.98 7.32 33.23
C VAL A 178 3.71 8.13 34.49
N GLY A 179 4.15 7.63 35.66
CA GLY A 179 3.94 8.27 36.95
C GLY A 179 3.14 7.47 37.94
#